data_6e258e3db2848e1f48dc26611eced70c
#
_entry.id   6e258e3db2848e1f48dc26611eced70c
#
_cell.length_a   1.000
_cell.length_b   1.000
_cell.length_c   1.000
_cell.angle_alpha   90.00
_cell.angle_beta   90.00
_cell.angle_gamma   90.00
#
_symmetry.space_group_name_H-M   'P 1'
#
loop_
_entity.id
_entity.type
_entity.pdbx_description
1 polymer ?
#
loop_
_entity_poly.entity_id
_entity_poly.type
_entity_poly.pdbx_seq_one_letter_code
_entity_poly.pdbx_strand_id
1 'polypeptide(L)'
;MANQKDFYKTLGVNRQATQEEIKTKFRKLALEYHPDRNKDASAQDKFKEINAAYQVLGDPQKRAQYDRFGDVGIGSGGWNQGGFGGSENFGGFGDIFDAFFGGFGGTTTNAPRVGRDIQTITTISFEESAFGVEKEIEVDRVEPCGECQGSGARPGTTPMDCSDCNGLGQVRRIQRSIFGQFSQSGPCTKCNGQGKIITDPCTYCKGSSRERKRRRIKIDIPAGIEDSMQIRLTRQGNAGENGGPPGNLYVELNIKEHEIFTRRENDVLLNVPINFAQAALGDELELPSLTGTTTLKIPSGTQSGTEFRIKGIGIPHMSRSRKGD
;
A
#
# COMPACT_ATOMS: atom_id res chain seq x y z
N MET A 1 41.35 -21.59 -13.67
CA MET A 1 41.49 -20.88 -12.39
C MET A 1 40.34 -19.89 -12.32
N ALA A 2 39.31 -20.15 -11.52
CA ALA A 2 38.15 -19.31 -11.41
C ALA A 2 38.55 -17.97 -10.74
N ASN A 3 38.19 -16.87 -11.40
CA ASN A 3 38.49 -15.50 -10.98
C ASN A 3 37.65 -15.20 -9.71
N GLN A 4 38.25 -15.45 -8.52
CA GLN A 4 37.56 -15.14 -7.23
C GLN A 4 37.38 -13.63 -7.13
N LYS A 5 36.13 -13.18 -7.15
CA LYS A 5 35.76 -11.77 -6.96
C LYS A 5 35.99 -11.39 -5.49
N ASP A 6 37.04 -10.60 -5.23
CA ASP A 6 37.34 -10.09 -3.89
C ASP A 6 36.55 -8.77 -3.66
N PHE A 7 35.50 -8.82 -2.84
CA PHE A 7 34.65 -7.67 -2.53
C PHE A 7 35.39 -6.51 -1.90
N TYR A 8 36.49 -6.76 -1.16
CA TYR A 8 37.33 -5.69 -0.64
C TYR A 8 38.04 -4.95 -1.75
N LYS A 9 38.54 -5.67 -2.77
CA LYS A 9 39.11 -5.06 -3.97
C LYS A 9 38.11 -4.31 -4.79
N THR A 10 36.88 -4.81 -4.91
CA THR A 10 35.79 -4.13 -5.64
C THR A 10 35.45 -2.79 -5.01
N LEU A 11 35.43 -2.67 -3.68
CA LEU A 11 35.22 -1.41 -2.99
C LEU A 11 36.49 -0.57 -2.83
N GLY A 12 37.68 -1.13 -3.16
CA GLY A 12 38.97 -0.45 -2.97
C GLY A 12 39.30 -0.15 -1.50
N VAL A 13 38.97 -1.10 -0.60
CA VAL A 13 39.22 -0.98 0.83
C VAL A 13 40.09 -2.16 1.32
N ASN A 14 40.80 -1.99 2.44
CA ASN A 14 41.56 -3.05 3.09
C ASN A 14 40.60 -4.04 3.80
N ARG A 15 41.01 -5.30 3.95
CA ARG A 15 40.27 -6.30 4.74
C ARG A 15 40.09 -5.93 6.21
N GLN A 16 40.93 -5.04 6.75
CA GLN A 16 40.82 -4.50 8.10
C GLN A 16 40.00 -3.17 8.19
N ALA A 17 39.43 -2.72 7.06
CA ALA A 17 38.68 -1.48 7.03
C ALA A 17 37.48 -1.49 7.99
N THR A 18 37.24 -0.36 8.63
CA THR A 18 36.07 -0.15 9.50
C THR A 18 34.76 -0.10 8.69
N GLN A 19 33.64 -0.31 9.34
CA GLN A 19 32.31 -0.21 8.69
C GLN A 19 32.06 1.21 8.13
N GLU A 20 32.58 2.23 8.77
CA GLU A 20 32.48 3.62 8.31
C GLU A 20 33.29 3.88 7.04
N GLU A 21 34.49 3.31 6.95
CA GLU A 21 35.33 3.40 5.75
C GLU A 21 34.68 2.68 4.56
N ILE A 22 34.14 1.49 4.78
CA ILE A 22 33.40 0.72 3.76
C ILE A 22 32.20 1.53 3.24
N LYS A 23 31.41 2.11 4.15
CA LYS A 23 30.24 2.96 3.82
C LYS A 23 30.64 4.21 3.05
N THR A 24 31.73 4.84 3.44
CA THR A 24 32.22 6.09 2.81
C THR A 24 32.73 5.80 1.40
N LYS A 25 33.48 4.73 1.20
CA LYS A 25 33.97 4.30 -0.11
C LYS A 25 32.83 3.87 -1.03
N PHE A 26 31.87 3.11 -0.50
CA PHE A 26 30.66 2.74 -1.25
C PHE A 26 29.93 4.01 -1.77
N ARG A 27 29.66 4.98 -0.92
CA ARG A 27 28.95 6.22 -1.33
C ARG A 27 29.71 6.97 -2.44
N LYS A 28 31.03 7.01 -2.37
CA LYS A 28 31.86 7.66 -3.39
C LYS A 28 31.75 6.94 -4.73
N LEU A 29 31.90 5.62 -4.73
CA LEU A 29 31.83 4.80 -5.94
C LEU A 29 30.39 4.76 -6.51
N ALA A 30 29.38 4.70 -5.65
CA ALA A 30 27.99 4.72 -6.08
C ALA A 30 27.61 6.03 -6.77
N LEU A 31 28.16 7.17 -6.35
CA LEU A 31 28.00 8.45 -7.02
C LEU A 31 28.77 8.54 -8.35
N GLU A 32 29.93 7.93 -8.43
CA GLU A 32 30.80 7.93 -9.63
C GLU A 32 30.21 7.06 -10.75
N TYR A 33 29.65 5.89 -10.39
CA TYR A 33 29.09 4.91 -11.34
C TYR A 33 27.56 4.93 -11.40
N HIS A 34 26.90 5.98 -10.88
CA HIS A 34 25.43 6.08 -10.89
C HIS A 34 24.89 6.13 -12.33
N PRO A 35 23.87 5.32 -12.68
CA PRO A 35 23.34 5.25 -14.06
C PRO A 35 22.82 6.59 -14.59
N ASP A 36 22.33 7.47 -13.71
CA ASP A 36 21.86 8.81 -14.12
C ASP A 36 23.01 9.81 -14.43
N ARG A 37 24.20 9.54 -13.88
CA ARG A 37 25.37 10.42 -14.06
C ARG A 37 26.40 9.90 -15.03
N ASN A 38 26.52 8.58 -15.14
CA ASN A 38 27.48 7.92 -15.99
C ASN A 38 26.74 6.97 -16.96
N LYS A 39 26.69 7.36 -18.23
CA LYS A 39 25.98 6.64 -19.31
C LYS A 39 26.82 5.55 -19.99
N ASP A 40 28.04 5.30 -19.53
CA ASP A 40 28.89 4.24 -20.05
C ASP A 40 28.31 2.86 -19.74
N ALA A 41 28.24 1.98 -20.74
CA ALA A 41 27.75 0.61 -20.56
C ALA A 41 28.57 -0.16 -19.50
N SER A 42 29.88 0.12 -19.41
CA SER A 42 30.77 -0.46 -18.37
C SER A 42 30.48 0.06 -16.95
N ALA A 43 29.87 1.24 -16.82
CA ALA A 43 29.54 1.83 -15.50
C ALA A 43 28.41 1.09 -14.83
N GLN A 44 27.43 0.61 -15.57
CA GLN A 44 26.31 -0.17 -15.04
C GLN A 44 26.77 -1.49 -14.42
N ASP A 45 27.71 -2.20 -15.07
CA ASP A 45 28.20 -3.46 -14.55
C ASP A 45 29.07 -3.25 -13.31
N LYS A 46 29.92 -2.19 -13.31
CA LYS A 46 30.67 -1.79 -12.12
C LYS A 46 29.78 -1.39 -10.97
N PHE A 47 28.69 -0.68 -11.23
CA PHE A 47 27.70 -0.30 -10.21
C PHE A 47 27.04 -1.53 -9.57
N LYS A 48 26.69 -2.55 -10.37
CA LYS A 48 26.17 -3.83 -9.85
C LYS A 48 27.20 -4.53 -8.95
N GLU A 49 28.47 -4.57 -9.35
CA GLU A 49 29.54 -5.18 -8.56
C GLU A 49 29.79 -4.44 -7.24
N ILE A 50 29.78 -3.10 -7.27
CA ILE A 50 29.93 -2.24 -6.09
C ILE A 50 28.77 -2.47 -5.10
N ASN A 51 27.53 -2.52 -5.60
CA ASN A 51 26.39 -2.81 -4.76
C ASN A 51 26.43 -4.21 -4.14
N ALA A 52 26.79 -5.23 -4.91
CA ALA A 52 26.95 -6.59 -4.41
C ALA A 52 28.03 -6.68 -3.29
N ALA A 53 29.16 -6.02 -3.50
CA ALA A 53 30.22 -5.95 -2.52
C ALA A 53 29.80 -5.24 -1.22
N TYR A 54 29.05 -4.14 -1.33
CA TYR A 54 28.56 -3.41 -0.15
C TYR A 54 27.47 -4.18 0.60
N GLN A 55 26.58 -4.91 -0.07
CA GLN A 55 25.56 -5.75 0.57
C GLN A 55 26.19 -6.84 1.47
N VAL A 56 27.36 -7.31 1.12
CA VAL A 56 28.09 -8.32 1.93
C VAL A 56 28.93 -7.65 3.01
N LEU A 57 29.73 -6.64 2.65
CA LEU A 57 30.70 -6.03 3.58
C LEU A 57 30.08 -4.95 4.48
N GLY A 58 28.92 -4.40 4.11
CA GLY A 58 28.19 -3.37 4.86
C GLY A 58 27.48 -3.89 6.12
N ASP A 59 27.25 -5.19 6.21
CA ASP A 59 26.67 -5.86 7.37
C ASP A 59 27.75 -6.64 8.13
N PRO A 60 27.95 -6.40 9.45
CA PRO A 60 28.98 -7.10 10.23
C PRO A 60 28.84 -8.62 10.25
N GLN A 61 27.61 -9.14 10.23
CA GLN A 61 27.36 -10.58 10.27
C GLN A 61 27.71 -11.23 8.92
N LYS A 62 27.30 -10.60 7.82
CA LYS A 62 27.60 -11.06 6.46
C LYS A 62 29.07 -10.96 6.14
N ARG A 63 29.73 -9.89 6.59
CA ARG A 63 31.18 -9.71 6.47
C ARG A 63 31.92 -10.83 7.18
N ALA A 64 31.53 -11.15 8.43
CA ALA A 64 32.17 -12.24 9.18
C ALA A 64 31.98 -13.61 8.52
N GLN A 65 30.87 -13.84 7.84
CA GLN A 65 30.63 -15.06 7.05
C GLN A 65 31.50 -15.07 5.78
N TYR A 66 31.56 -13.96 5.06
CA TYR A 66 32.43 -13.82 3.90
C TYR A 66 33.93 -14.00 4.25
N ASP A 67 34.39 -13.47 5.38
CA ASP A 67 35.75 -13.60 5.85
C ASP A 67 36.09 -15.04 6.23
N ARG A 68 35.11 -15.85 6.68
CA ARG A 68 35.32 -17.27 7.06
C ARG A 68 35.24 -18.23 5.89
N PHE A 69 34.30 -18.00 4.96
CA PHE A 69 33.96 -18.98 3.90
C PHE A 69 34.34 -18.51 2.50
N GLY A 70 34.74 -17.23 2.33
CA GLY A 70 35.05 -16.65 1.04
C GLY A 70 33.86 -16.60 0.09
N ASP A 71 34.14 -16.36 -1.17
CA ASP A 71 33.11 -16.30 -2.25
C ASP A 71 32.45 -17.68 -2.51
N VAL A 72 33.08 -18.76 -2.13
CA VAL A 72 32.59 -20.14 -2.33
C VAL A 72 31.37 -20.45 -1.46
N GLY A 73 31.22 -19.79 -0.30
CA GLY A 73 30.04 -19.92 0.56
C GLY A 73 28.81 -19.17 0.03
N ILE A 74 29.02 -18.22 -0.87
CA ILE A 74 27.98 -17.35 -1.42
C ILE A 74 27.57 -17.78 -2.85
N GLY A 75 28.38 -18.56 -3.55
CA GLY A 75 28.22 -18.76 -5.00
C GLY A 75 28.18 -20.19 -5.51
N SER A 76 28.21 -21.25 -4.67
CA SER A 76 28.25 -22.63 -5.16
C SER A 76 26.92 -23.25 -5.59
N GLY A 77 25.85 -22.45 -5.79
CA GLY A 77 24.55 -22.97 -6.20
C GLY A 77 23.80 -22.03 -7.14
N GLY A 78 24.22 -21.91 -8.42
CA GLY A 78 23.23 -21.58 -9.42
C GLY A 78 23.30 -20.25 -10.16
N TRP A 79 24.48 -19.70 -10.47
CA TRP A 79 24.62 -18.54 -11.36
C TRP A 79 24.86 -18.89 -12.84
N ASN A 80 24.85 -20.17 -13.18
CA ASN A 80 25.07 -20.57 -14.57
C ASN A 80 23.97 -21.55 -15.01
N GLN A 81 23.02 -21.08 -15.72
CA GLN A 81 22.05 -21.78 -16.58
C GLN A 81 20.57 -21.48 -16.26
N GLY A 82 20.03 -20.44 -16.89
CA GLY A 82 18.58 -20.21 -16.92
C GLY A 82 18.26 -18.78 -17.29
N GLY A 83 18.03 -18.53 -18.58
CA GLY A 83 17.75 -17.23 -19.17
C GLY A 83 16.70 -16.41 -18.46
N PHE A 84 17.05 -15.20 -18.10
CA PHE A 84 16.13 -14.13 -17.81
C PHE A 84 16.21 -13.09 -18.93
N GLY A 85 15.44 -13.36 -19.97
CA GLY A 85 15.08 -12.38 -20.97
C GLY A 85 13.86 -11.62 -20.51
N GLY A 86 13.97 -10.31 -20.35
CA GLY A 86 12.87 -9.37 -20.44
C GLY A 86 12.03 -9.16 -19.19
N SER A 87 12.37 -8.15 -18.40
CA SER A 87 11.38 -7.17 -17.91
C SER A 87 12.12 -5.99 -17.26
N GLU A 88 11.94 -4.83 -17.83
CA GLU A 88 12.32 -3.53 -17.28
C GLU A 88 11.47 -3.25 -16.04
N ASN A 89 12.01 -3.53 -14.83
CA ASN A 89 11.59 -2.82 -13.64
C ASN A 89 12.70 -2.89 -12.56
N PHE A 90 13.30 -1.77 -12.25
CA PHE A 90 14.54 -1.58 -11.49
C PHE A 90 14.36 -1.66 -9.97
N GLY A 91 13.37 -2.43 -9.45
CA GLY A 91 13.05 -2.52 -8.02
C GLY A 91 13.34 -3.85 -7.32
N GLY A 92 13.87 -4.89 -8.01
CA GLY A 92 13.74 -6.28 -7.56
C GLY A 92 14.98 -6.98 -6.99
N PHE A 93 16.08 -6.31 -6.67
CA PHE A 93 17.26 -7.00 -6.12
C PHE A 93 17.15 -7.36 -4.64
N GLY A 94 16.33 -6.64 -3.87
CA GLY A 94 16.03 -6.97 -2.48
C GLY A 94 15.24 -8.28 -2.36
N ASP A 95 14.24 -8.46 -3.20
CA ASP A 95 13.33 -9.61 -3.14
C ASP A 95 13.99 -10.93 -3.54
N ILE A 96 14.94 -10.91 -4.49
CA ILE A 96 15.67 -12.10 -4.92
C ILE A 96 16.69 -12.52 -3.86
N PHE A 97 17.30 -11.57 -3.16
CA PHE A 97 18.22 -11.83 -2.08
C PHE A 97 17.52 -12.31 -0.81
N ASP A 98 16.36 -11.72 -0.47
CA ASP A 98 15.50 -12.21 0.61
C ASP A 98 14.92 -13.60 0.31
N ALA A 99 14.60 -13.91 -0.95
CA ALA A 99 14.20 -15.27 -1.34
C ALA A 99 15.33 -16.29 -1.20
N PHE A 100 16.58 -15.88 -1.37
CA PHE A 100 17.73 -16.80 -1.31
C PHE A 100 18.35 -16.89 0.10
N PHE A 101 18.40 -15.79 0.85
CA PHE A 101 18.93 -15.75 2.22
C PHE A 101 17.86 -15.76 3.30
N GLY A 102 16.67 -15.25 3.02
CA GLY A 102 15.47 -15.37 3.87
C GLY A 102 14.89 -16.78 3.89
N GLY A 103 15.28 -17.64 2.96
CA GLY A 103 14.81 -19.04 2.87
C GLY A 103 15.23 -19.96 4.01
N PHE A 104 16.06 -19.49 4.94
CA PHE A 104 16.37 -20.20 6.20
C PHE A 104 15.46 -19.78 7.36
N GLY A 105 14.71 -18.68 7.25
CA GLY A 105 13.58 -18.37 8.11
C GLY A 105 12.34 -18.97 7.49
N GLY A 106 11.99 -20.21 7.83
CA GLY A 106 10.77 -20.85 7.38
C GLY A 106 9.61 -19.88 7.55
N THR A 107 8.91 -19.58 6.46
CA THR A 107 7.66 -18.83 6.50
C THR A 107 6.74 -19.54 7.49
N THR A 108 6.67 -19.02 8.69
CA THR A 108 5.72 -19.51 9.68
C THR A 108 4.34 -19.24 9.11
N THR A 109 3.70 -20.30 8.62
CA THR A 109 2.31 -20.26 8.11
C THR A 109 1.34 -19.65 9.12
N ASN A 110 1.77 -19.52 10.36
CA ASN A 110 1.00 -19.00 11.49
C ASN A 110 1.37 -17.56 11.87
N ALA A 111 2.15 -16.84 11.05
CA ALA A 111 2.44 -15.44 11.29
C ALA A 111 1.17 -14.58 11.21
N PRO A 112 1.02 -13.58 12.09
CA PRO A 112 -0.07 -12.62 11.99
C PRO A 112 -0.08 -11.96 10.60
N ARG A 113 -1.22 -12.01 9.93
CA ARG A 113 -1.40 -11.39 8.62
C ARG A 113 -2.38 -10.24 8.72
N VAL A 114 -2.04 -9.13 8.08
CA VAL A 114 -2.93 -7.97 7.98
C VAL A 114 -4.20 -8.37 7.21
N GLY A 115 -5.35 -7.89 7.68
CA GLY A 115 -6.62 -8.09 7.00
C GLY A 115 -6.63 -7.40 5.63
N ARG A 116 -7.48 -7.90 4.74
CA ARG A 116 -7.65 -7.29 3.41
C ARG A 116 -8.33 -5.95 3.54
N ASP A 117 -7.89 -5.00 2.76
CA ASP A 117 -8.56 -3.71 2.61
C ASP A 117 -9.93 -3.91 1.93
N ILE A 118 -10.84 -2.98 2.20
CA ILE A 118 -12.17 -2.92 1.59
C ILE A 118 -12.27 -1.60 0.83
N GLN A 119 -12.90 -1.65 -0.33
CA GLN A 119 -13.26 -0.46 -1.09
C GLN A 119 -14.77 -0.41 -1.23
N THR A 120 -15.35 0.78 -1.03
CA THR A 120 -16.77 1.05 -1.20
C THR A 120 -16.96 2.42 -1.85
N ILE A 121 -18.07 2.59 -2.54
CA ILE A 121 -18.43 3.85 -3.20
C ILE A 121 -19.61 4.44 -2.47
N THR A 122 -19.54 5.73 -2.19
CA THR A 122 -20.66 6.47 -1.59
C THR A 122 -21.00 7.69 -2.45
N THR A 123 -22.26 7.92 -2.66
CA THR A 123 -22.75 9.07 -3.44
C THR A 123 -23.15 10.21 -2.51
N ILE A 124 -22.69 11.42 -2.80
CA ILE A 124 -22.99 12.65 -2.08
C ILE A 124 -23.62 13.68 -3.02
N SER A 125 -24.34 14.64 -2.46
CA SER A 125 -24.87 15.75 -3.25
C SER A 125 -23.77 16.78 -3.55
N PHE A 126 -24.06 17.70 -4.44
CA PHE A 126 -23.16 18.80 -4.79
C PHE A 126 -22.90 19.71 -3.58
N GLU A 127 -23.94 20.02 -2.82
CA GLU A 127 -23.87 20.85 -1.61
C GLU A 127 -23.10 20.14 -0.50
N GLU A 128 -23.34 18.82 -0.31
CA GLU A 128 -22.56 18.00 0.63
C GLU A 128 -21.09 18.04 0.30
N SER A 129 -20.72 18.03 -0.99
CA SER A 129 -19.31 18.14 -1.42
C SER A 129 -18.72 19.54 -1.17
N ALA A 130 -19.55 20.59 -1.31
CA ALA A 130 -19.11 21.97 -1.11
C ALA A 130 -18.91 22.33 0.36
N PHE A 131 -19.83 21.91 1.23
CA PHE A 131 -19.81 22.30 2.64
C PHE A 131 -19.22 21.25 3.58
N GLY A 132 -19.05 20.00 3.10
CA GLY A 132 -18.72 18.88 3.93
C GLY A 132 -19.93 18.34 4.68
N VAL A 133 -19.85 17.08 5.09
CA VAL A 133 -20.96 16.41 5.80
C VAL A 133 -20.43 15.19 6.56
N GLU A 134 -21.02 14.92 7.74
CA GLU A 134 -20.92 13.63 8.39
C GLU A 134 -21.96 12.68 7.80
N LYS A 135 -21.52 11.55 7.27
CA LYS A 135 -22.39 10.55 6.64
C LYS A 135 -22.18 9.17 7.23
N GLU A 136 -23.24 8.43 7.43
CA GLU A 136 -23.17 7.02 7.81
C GLU A 136 -23.20 6.15 6.54
N ILE A 137 -22.22 5.26 6.42
CA ILE A 137 -22.16 4.26 5.35
C ILE A 137 -22.31 2.86 5.93
N GLU A 138 -22.95 1.97 5.19
CA GLU A 138 -23.03 0.55 5.53
C GLU A 138 -21.94 -0.22 4.77
N VAL A 139 -21.14 -0.97 5.50
CA VAL A 139 -20.04 -1.75 4.94
C VAL A 139 -20.16 -3.19 5.42
N ASP A 140 -20.10 -4.13 4.49
CA ASP A 140 -20.00 -5.54 4.79
C ASP A 140 -18.51 -5.90 4.98
N ARG A 141 -18.13 -6.28 6.20
CA ARG A 141 -16.75 -6.66 6.50
C ARG A 141 -16.67 -7.94 7.29
N VAL A 142 -15.53 -8.59 7.22
CA VAL A 142 -15.19 -9.74 8.02
C VAL A 142 -14.64 -9.26 9.36
N GLU A 143 -15.28 -9.65 10.45
CA GLU A 143 -14.87 -9.35 11.83
C GLU A 143 -14.50 -10.65 12.58
N PRO A 144 -13.75 -10.57 13.69
CA PRO A 144 -13.62 -11.71 14.58
C PRO A 144 -15.01 -12.14 15.07
N CYS A 145 -15.27 -13.42 15.12
CA CYS A 145 -16.54 -13.93 15.61
C CYS A 145 -16.80 -13.45 17.02
N GLY A 146 -17.97 -12.83 17.25
CA GLY A 146 -18.34 -12.29 18.55
C GLY A 146 -18.49 -13.34 19.65
N GLU A 147 -18.93 -14.55 19.32
CA GLU A 147 -19.14 -15.65 20.27
C GLU A 147 -17.82 -16.24 20.77
N CYS A 148 -16.90 -16.56 19.87
CA CYS A 148 -15.63 -17.18 20.21
C CYS A 148 -14.46 -16.18 20.30
N GLN A 149 -14.69 -14.90 20.07
CA GLN A 149 -13.68 -13.83 20.09
C GLN A 149 -12.45 -14.15 19.22
N GLY A 150 -12.68 -14.81 18.08
CA GLY A 150 -11.62 -15.15 17.14
C GLY A 150 -10.86 -16.45 17.43
N SER A 151 -11.20 -17.20 18.49
CA SER A 151 -10.55 -18.49 18.80
C SER A 151 -10.97 -19.61 17.85
N GLY A 152 -12.17 -19.53 17.27
CA GLY A 152 -12.78 -20.59 16.49
C GLY A 152 -13.32 -21.77 17.31
N ALA A 153 -12.98 -21.84 18.59
CA ALA A 153 -13.44 -22.89 19.51
C ALA A 153 -14.75 -22.47 20.19
N ARG A 154 -15.51 -23.45 20.65
CA ARG A 154 -16.72 -23.22 21.42
C ARG A 154 -16.41 -22.41 22.68
N PRO A 155 -17.26 -21.44 23.09
CA PRO A 155 -17.07 -20.71 24.33
C PRO A 155 -16.86 -21.66 25.52
N GLY A 156 -15.80 -21.42 26.31
CA GLY A 156 -15.41 -22.30 27.44
C GLY A 156 -14.41 -23.40 27.06
N THR A 157 -14.08 -23.56 25.76
CA THR A 157 -13.02 -24.47 25.32
C THR A 157 -11.88 -23.67 24.67
N THR A 158 -10.66 -24.21 24.72
CA THR A 158 -9.48 -23.60 24.11
C THR A 158 -8.92 -24.49 23.01
N PRO A 159 -8.44 -23.90 21.90
CA PRO A 159 -7.70 -24.69 20.89
C PRO A 159 -6.46 -25.32 21.52
N MET A 160 -6.23 -26.61 21.22
CA MET A 160 -5.06 -27.34 21.70
C MET A 160 -3.92 -27.29 20.69
N ASP A 161 -2.68 -27.34 21.14
CA ASP A 161 -1.54 -27.44 20.24
C ASP A 161 -1.57 -28.76 19.47
N CYS A 162 -1.26 -28.69 18.19
CA CYS A 162 -1.23 -29.86 17.31
C CYS A 162 -0.10 -30.79 17.75
N SER A 163 -0.42 -32.02 18.09
CA SER A 163 0.55 -33.04 18.54
C SER A 163 1.59 -33.40 17.47
N ASP A 164 1.27 -33.27 16.18
CA ASP A 164 2.15 -33.68 15.09
C ASP A 164 3.22 -32.62 14.76
N CYS A 165 2.95 -31.36 15.01
CA CYS A 165 3.89 -30.26 14.80
C CYS A 165 4.22 -29.49 16.09
N ASN A 166 3.73 -29.91 17.23
CA ASN A 166 3.94 -29.27 18.52
C ASN A 166 3.69 -27.74 18.49
N GLY A 167 2.59 -27.34 17.89
CA GLY A 167 2.22 -25.91 17.75
C GLY A 167 2.89 -25.15 16.62
N LEU A 168 3.89 -25.71 15.95
CA LEU A 168 4.69 -25.00 14.93
C LEU A 168 3.94 -24.78 13.61
N GLY A 169 2.87 -25.52 13.33
CA GLY A 169 2.13 -25.47 12.06
C GLY A 169 2.88 -26.07 10.88
N GLN A 170 4.14 -26.44 11.04
CA GLN A 170 4.99 -27.00 9.99
C GLN A 170 5.61 -28.32 10.44
N VAL A 171 5.82 -29.22 9.51
CA VAL A 171 6.54 -30.49 9.72
C VAL A 171 7.72 -30.54 8.76
N ARG A 172 8.87 -30.95 9.28
CA ARG A 172 10.06 -31.16 8.49
C ARG A 172 10.10 -32.62 8.03
N ARG A 173 10.05 -32.83 6.72
CA ARG A 173 10.18 -34.16 6.12
C ARG A 173 11.59 -34.31 5.56
N ILE A 174 12.29 -35.36 5.96
CA ILE A 174 13.60 -35.71 5.46
C ILE A 174 13.40 -36.79 4.39
N GLN A 175 13.71 -36.46 3.15
CA GLN A 175 13.75 -37.41 2.04
C GLN A 175 15.21 -37.80 1.76
N ARG A 176 15.45 -39.09 1.74
CA ARG A 176 16.76 -39.65 1.33
C ARG A 176 16.69 -39.96 -0.16
N SER A 177 17.53 -39.36 -0.95
CA SER A 177 17.74 -39.68 -2.36
C SER A 177 19.17 -40.19 -2.59
N ILE A 178 19.43 -40.73 -3.76
CA ILE A 178 20.79 -41.15 -4.19
C ILE A 178 21.79 -39.98 -4.22
N PHE A 179 21.32 -38.75 -4.19
CA PHE A 179 22.13 -37.51 -4.17
C PHE A 179 22.29 -36.91 -2.77
N GLY A 180 21.79 -37.56 -1.71
CA GLY A 180 21.87 -37.07 -0.34
C GLY A 180 20.56 -36.96 0.41
N GLN A 181 20.61 -36.40 1.61
CA GLN A 181 19.47 -36.13 2.44
C GLN A 181 18.94 -34.71 2.16
N PHE A 182 17.71 -34.60 1.66
CA PHE A 182 17.05 -33.31 1.52
C PHE A 182 16.01 -33.16 2.63
N SER A 183 16.05 -32.05 3.34
CA SER A 183 15.01 -31.70 4.32
C SER A 183 14.09 -30.66 3.73
N GLN A 184 12.82 -30.99 3.61
CA GLN A 184 11.77 -30.08 3.12
C GLN A 184 10.82 -29.77 4.27
N SER A 185 10.61 -28.49 4.56
CA SER A 185 9.57 -28.04 5.48
C SER A 185 8.28 -27.81 4.70
N GLY A 186 7.18 -28.33 5.23
CA GLY A 186 5.87 -28.15 4.65
C GLY A 186 4.79 -27.92 5.72
N PRO A 187 3.60 -27.43 5.36
CA PRO A 187 2.52 -27.25 6.32
C PRO A 187 2.13 -28.60 6.93
N CYS A 188 1.84 -28.61 8.22
CA CYS A 188 1.34 -29.77 8.92
C CYS A 188 -0.04 -30.14 8.39
N THR A 189 -0.21 -31.34 7.89
CA THR A 189 -1.47 -31.82 7.27
C THR A 189 -2.59 -31.98 8.29
N LYS A 190 -2.28 -32.23 9.56
CA LYS A 190 -3.27 -32.44 10.64
C LYS A 190 -3.92 -31.13 11.07
N CYS A 191 -3.18 -30.07 11.18
CA CYS A 191 -3.69 -28.75 11.56
C CYS A 191 -3.76 -27.77 10.37
N ASN A 192 -3.51 -28.23 9.15
CA ASN A 192 -3.47 -27.39 7.93
C ASN A 192 -2.61 -26.14 8.06
N GLY A 193 -1.49 -26.26 8.75
CA GLY A 193 -0.57 -25.15 8.98
C GLY A 193 -0.92 -24.23 10.14
N GLN A 194 -2.03 -24.41 10.83
CA GLN A 194 -2.48 -23.52 11.91
C GLN A 194 -1.72 -23.72 13.24
N GLY A 195 -1.04 -24.85 13.42
CA GLY A 195 -0.36 -25.19 14.67
C GLY A 195 -1.30 -25.62 15.79
N LYS A 196 -2.57 -25.30 15.70
CA LYS A 196 -3.61 -25.62 16.69
C LYS A 196 -4.70 -26.47 16.11
N ILE A 197 -5.36 -27.28 16.97
CA ILE A 197 -6.49 -28.13 16.61
C ILE A 197 -7.68 -27.69 17.48
N ILE A 198 -8.81 -27.44 16.84
CA ILE A 198 -10.08 -27.13 17.49
C ILE A 198 -10.87 -28.44 17.56
N THR A 199 -11.01 -29.00 18.76
CA THR A 199 -11.80 -30.21 19.01
C THR A 199 -13.30 -29.91 18.96
N ASP A 200 -13.69 -28.81 19.62
CA ASP A 200 -15.08 -28.36 19.66
C ASP A 200 -15.19 -27.01 18.91
N PRO A 201 -15.60 -27.03 17.66
CA PRO A 201 -15.71 -25.80 16.88
C PRO A 201 -16.86 -24.93 17.39
N CYS A 202 -16.67 -23.62 17.36
CA CYS A 202 -17.71 -22.64 17.67
C CYS A 202 -18.93 -22.90 16.77
N THR A 203 -20.10 -23.00 17.38
CA THR A 203 -21.37 -23.30 16.68
C THR A 203 -21.77 -22.20 15.71
N TYR A 204 -21.37 -20.97 15.97
CA TYR A 204 -21.70 -19.79 15.17
C TYR A 204 -20.80 -19.69 13.93
N CYS A 205 -19.49 -19.61 14.11
CA CYS A 205 -18.54 -19.47 13.00
C CYS A 205 -18.03 -20.80 12.42
N LYS A 206 -18.45 -21.94 12.98
CA LYS A 206 -18.05 -23.29 12.55
C LYS A 206 -16.54 -23.49 12.44
N GLY A 207 -15.80 -22.89 13.39
CA GLY A 207 -14.34 -22.99 13.44
C GLY A 207 -13.58 -21.97 12.59
N SER A 208 -14.27 -21.11 11.81
CA SER A 208 -13.62 -20.13 10.95
C SER A 208 -13.01 -18.95 11.73
N SER A 209 -13.30 -18.81 13.00
CA SER A 209 -12.84 -17.71 13.87
C SER A 209 -13.37 -16.32 13.48
N ARG A 210 -14.05 -16.19 12.34
CA ARG A 210 -14.48 -14.93 11.74
C ARG A 210 -15.91 -15.01 11.25
N GLU A 211 -16.58 -13.86 11.18
CA GLU A 211 -17.93 -13.71 10.67
C GLU A 211 -18.03 -12.51 9.72
N ARG A 212 -18.91 -12.60 8.73
CA ARG A 212 -19.23 -11.43 7.90
C ARG A 212 -20.33 -10.65 8.58
N LYS A 213 -20.10 -9.35 8.82
CA LYS A 213 -21.05 -8.49 9.51
C LYS A 213 -21.18 -7.16 8.79
N ARG A 214 -22.42 -6.70 8.67
CA ARG A 214 -22.72 -5.36 8.20
C ARG A 214 -22.55 -4.37 9.34
N ARG A 215 -21.73 -3.34 9.12
CA ARG A 215 -21.47 -2.26 10.08
C ARG A 215 -21.81 -0.92 9.50
N ARG A 216 -22.38 -0.05 10.34
CA ARG A 216 -22.53 1.35 10.05
C ARG A 216 -21.33 2.10 10.56
N ILE A 217 -20.68 2.84 9.69
CA ILE A 217 -19.47 3.61 9.98
C ILE A 217 -19.75 5.06 9.65
N LYS A 218 -19.50 5.95 10.59
CA LYS A 218 -19.55 7.39 10.37
C LYS A 218 -18.27 7.83 9.68
N ILE A 219 -18.43 8.59 8.62
CA ILE A 219 -17.33 9.22 7.88
C ILE A 219 -17.54 10.73 7.90
N ASP A 220 -16.46 11.44 8.12
CA ASP A 220 -16.41 12.89 8.01
C ASP A 220 -15.86 13.25 6.63
N ILE A 221 -16.69 13.88 5.82
CA ILE A 221 -16.38 14.30 4.46
C ILE A 221 -16.02 15.78 4.51
N PRO A 222 -14.76 16.14 4.23
CA PRO A 222 -14.32 17.53 4.31
C PRO A 222 -14.95 18.38 3.20
N ALA A 223 -15.14 19.66 3.52
CA ALA A 223 -15.65 20.64 2.55
C ALA A 223 -14.66 20.82 1.39
N GLY A 224 -15.22 20.95 0.18
CA GLY A 224 -14.43 21.17 -1.03
C GLY A 224 -13.91 19.89 -1.70
N ILE A 225 -14.33 18.74 -1.23
CA ILE A 225 -13.88 17.45 -1.79
C ILE A 225 -14.26 17.34 -3.27
N GLU A 226 -13.39 16.72 -4.07
CA GLU A 226 -13.59 16.53 -5.50
C GLU A 226 -14.17 15.14 -5.80
N ASP A 227 -14.75 15.01 -7.00
CA ASP A 227 -15.28 13.74 -7.48
C ASP A 227 -14.18 12.68 -7.58
N SER A 228 -14.56 11.42 -7.35
CA SER A 228 -13.66 10.27 -7.38
C SER A 228 -12.51 10.31 -6.34
N MET A 229 -12.54 11.24 -5.40
CA MET A 229 -11.61 11.23 -4.27
C MET A 229 -11.91 10.09 -3.31
N GLN A 230 -10.83 9.56 -2.69
CA GLN A 230 -10.91 8.46 -1.74
C GLN A 230 -10.56 8.90 -0.33
N ILE A 231 -11.43 8.57 0.62
CA ILE A 231 -11.19 8.73 2.06
C ILE A 231 -10.72 7.39 2.61
N ARG A 232 -9.54 7.37 3.26
CA ARG A 232 -9.00 6.19 3.92
C ARG A 232 -9.33 6.19 5.41
N LEU A 233 -10.08 5.19 5.84
CA LEU A 233 -10.35 4.91 7.24
C LEU A 233 -9.44 3.77 7.70
N THR A 234 -8.47 4.09 8.55
CA THR A 234 -7.48 3.13 9.04
C THR A 234 -8.13 2.08 9.93
N ARG A 235 -7.72 0.82 9.75
CA ARG A 235 -8.21 -0.34 10.55
C ARG A 235 -9.71 -0.60 10.47
N GLN A 236 -10.41 -0.09 9.45
CA GLN A 236 -11.84 -0.32 9.24
C GLN A 236 -12.13 -1.35 8.14
N GLY A 237 -11.10 -2.00 7.62
CA GLY A 237 -11.22 -3.11 6.66
C GLY A 237 -11.54 -4.46 7.30
N ASN A 238 -11.25 -5.55 6.59
CA ASN A 238 -11.46 -6.90 7.10
C ASN A 238 -10.50 -7.23 8.24
N ALA A 239 -10.95 -8.06 9.17
CA ALA A 239 -10.12 -8.60 10.23
C ALA A 239 -8.90 -9.34 9.67
N GLY A 240 -7.76 -9.18 10.35
CA GLY A 240 -6.55 -9.91 10.05
C GLY A 240 -6.65 -11.40 10.35
N GLU A 241 -5.67 -12.14 9.88
CA GLU A 241 -5.53 -13.57 10.14
C GLU A 241 -4.50 -13.79 11.25
N ASN A 242 -4.70 -14.86 12.03
CA ASN A 242 -3.79 -15.26 13.12
C ASN A 242 -3.47 -14.12 14.11
N GLY A 243 -4.46 -13.30 14.46
CA GLY A 243 -4.27 -12.17 15.37
C GLY A 243 -3.62 -10.94 14.72
N GLY A 244 -3.51 -10.90 13.38
CA GLY A 244 -3.02 -9.74 12.65
C GLY A 244 -3.98 -8.55 12.73
N PRO A 245 -3.50 -7.33 12.48
CA PRO A 245 -4.33 -6.13 12.50
C PRO A 245 -5.34 -6.14 11.34
N PRO A 246 -6.49 -5.47 11.48
CA PRO A 246 -7.43 -5.30 10.39
C PRO A 246 -6.85 -4.43 9.27
N GLY A 247 -7.32 -4.62 8.06
CA GLY A 247 -7.03 -3.78 6.90
C GLY A 247 -7.68 -2.39 7.01
N ASN A 248 -7.61 -1.63 5.93
CA ASN A 248 -8.21 -0.31 5.82
C ASN A 248 -9.52 -0.35 5.01
N LEU A 249 -10.34 0.66 5.21
CA LEU A 249 -11.50 0.92 4.37
C LEU A 249 -11.22 2.16 3.52
N TYR A 250 -11.38 2.04 2.22
CA TYR A 250 -11.32 3.13 1.25
C TYR A 250 -12.73 3.45 0.78
N VAL A 251 -13.14 4.67 1.00
CA VAL A 251 -14.45 5.17 0.57
C VAL A 251 -14.23 6.13 -0.58
N GLU A 252 -14.63 5.72 -1.76
CA GLU A 252 -14.63 6.55 -2.96
C GLU A 252 -15.90 7.37 -3.01
N LEU A 253 -15.76 8.65 -3.26
CA LEU A 253 -16.89 9.58 -3.30
C LEU A 253 -17.31 9.82 -4.75
N ASN A 254 -18.59 9.66 -5.01
CA ASN A 254 -19.22 10.02 -6.27
C ASN A 254 -20.15 11.21 -6.04
N ILE A 255 -19.88 12.34 -6.68
CA ILE A 255 -20.67 13.57 -6.53
C ILE A 255 -21.78 13.56 -7.58
N LYS A 256 -23.04 13.72 -7.12
CA LYS A 256 -24.16 13.88 -8.04
C LYS A 256 -24.06 15.19 -8.80
N GLU A 257 -24.32 15.13 -10.10
CA GLU A 257 -24.48 16.34 -10.89
C GLU A 257 -25.64 17.19 -10.33
N HIS A 258 -25.41 18.51 -10.29
CA HIS A 258 -26.44 19.45 -9.86
C HIS A 258 -27.22 19.97 -11.07
N GLU A 259 -28.52 20.26 -10.89
CA GLU A 259 -29.41 20.65 -11.99
C GLU A 259 -29.00 21.96 -12.67
N ILE A 260 -28.48 22.91 -11.90
CA ILE A 260 -28.18 24.27 -12.40
C ILE A 260 -26.71 24.65 -12.26
N PHE A 261 -25.98 24.04 -11.32
CA PHE A 261 -24.59 24.37 -11.07
C PHE A 261 -23.63 23.35 -11.73
N THR A 262 -22.58 23.87 -12.33
CA THR A 262 -21.47 23.06 -12.84
C THR A 262 -20.20 23.42 -12.08
N ARG A 263 -19.47 22.43 -11.61
CA ARG A 263 -18.20 22.64 -10.92
C ARG A 263 -17.04 22.72 -11.90
N ARG A 264 -16.17 23.71 -11.73
CA ARG A 264 -14.87 23.83 -12.39
C ARG A 264 -13.79 24.05 -11.33
N GLU A 265 -13.15 23.00 -10.86
CA GLU A 265 -12.23 23.01 -9.70
C GLU A 265 -12.95 23.51 -8.43
N ASN A 266 -12.66 24.70 -7.94
CA ASN A 266 -13.33 25.31 -6.80
C ASN A 266 -14.35 26.39 -7.20
N ASP A 267 -14.43 26.74 -8.49
CA ASP A 267 -15.40 27.69 -9.01
C ASP A 267 -16.72 26.98 -9.34
N VAL A 268 -17.81 27.71 -9.20
CA VAL A 268 -19.16 27.26 -9.52
C VAL A 268 -19.69 28.04 -10.70
N LEU A 269 -20.02 27.34 -11.76
CA LEU A 269 -20.57 27.94 -12.97
C LEU A 269 -22.11 27.85 -12.98
N LEU A 270 -22.75 28.92 -13.33
CA LEU A 270 -24.19 29.01 -13.52
C LEU A 270 -24.51 29.66 -14.88
N ASN A 271 -25.29 28.97 -15.70
CA ASN A 271 -25.77 29.55 -16.95
C ASN A 271 -27.12 30.26 -16.72
N VAL A 272 -27.15 31.56 -16.98
CA VAL A 272 -28.33 32.40 -16.76
C VAL A 272 -28.87 32.89 -18.07
N PRO A 273 -30.06 32.47 -18.50
CA PRO A 273 -30.73 33.06 -19.67
C PRO A 273 -31.27 34.44 -19.33
N ILE A 274 -30.89 35.44 -20.11
CA ILE A 274 -31.39 36.79 -20.00
C ILE A 274 -32.14 37.17 -21.28
N ASN A 275 -33.12 38.10 -21.17
CA ASN A 275 -33.84 38.61 -22.33
C ASN A 275 -33.05 39.75 -23.01
N PHE A 276 -33.49 40.11 -24.22
CA PHE A 276 -32.83 41.14 -25.02
C PHE A 276 -32.85 42.53 -24.34
N ALA A 277 -33.94 42.87 -23.65
CA ALA A 277 -34.04 44.17 -22.96
C ALA A 277 -33.06 44.27 -21.81
N GLN A 278 -32.92 43.22 -21.01
CA GLN A 278 -31.95 43.14 -19.94
C GLN A 278 -30.50 43.22 -20.45
N ALA A 279 -30.21 42.59 -21.59
CA ALA A 279 -28.87 42.67 -22.19
C ALA A 279 -28.57 44.07 -22.76
N ALA A 280 -29.55 44.72 -23.37
CA ALA A 280 -29.38 46.02 -24.01
C ALA A 280 -29.31 47.17 -23.00
N LEU A 281 -30.19 47.19 -22.03
CA LEU A 281 -30.33 48.29 -21.07
C LEU A 281 -29.52 48.06 -19.79
N GLY A 282 -29.14 46.84 -19.52
CA GLY A 282 -28.59 46.42 -18.24
C GLY A 282 -29.74 46.09 -17.26
N ASP A 283 -29.44 45.28 -16.26
CA ASP A 283 -30.37 44.88 -15.23
C ASP A 283 -29.67 44.42 -13.97
N GLU A 284 -30.39 44.25 -12.90
CA GLU A 284 -29.87 43.66 -11.65
C GLU A 284 -30.65 42.38 -11.36
N LEU A 285 -29.93 41.23 -11.42
CA LEU A 285 -30.56 39.92 -11.29
C LEU A 285 -30.23 39.29 -9.94
N GLU A 286 -31.22 38.71 -9.30
CA GLU A 286 -31.03 37.80 -8.19
C GLU A 286 -30.75 36.40 -8.70
N LEU A 287 -29.60 35.88 -8.37
CA LEU A 287 -29.13 34.56 -8.79
C LEU A 287 -29.06 33.60 -7.59
N PRO A 288 -29.39 32.33 -7.78
CA PRO A 288 -29.13 31.31 -6.79
C PRO A 288 -27.61 31.13 -6.61
N SER A 289 -27.19 30.97 -5.38
CA SER A 289 -25.84 30.61 -5.02
C SER A 289 -25.84 29.43 -4.06
N LEU A 290 -24.70 28.83 -3.79
CA LEU A 290 -24.58 27.70 -2.85
C LEU A 290 -25.06 28.06 -1.43
N THR A 291 -24.97 29.33 -1.04
CA THR A 291 -25.33 29.81 0.31
C THR A 291 -26.62 30.61 0.37
N GLY A 292 -27.38 30.61 -0.70
CA GLY A 292 -28.64 31.37 -0.80
C GLY A 292 -28.77 32.13 -2.12
N THR A 293 -29.12 33.41 -2.09
CA THR A 293 -29.22 34.27 -3.27
C THR A 293 -28.12 35.33 -3.29
N THR A 294 -27.69 35.71 -4.47
CA THR A 294 -26.69 36.77 -4.68
C THR A 294 -27.18 37.67 -5.83
N THR A 295 -26.80 38.93 -5.79
CA THR A 295 -27.19 39.90 -6.80
C THR A 295 -26.08 40.11 -7.81
N LEU A 296 -26.39 40.01 -9.10
CA LEU A 296 -25.48 40.30 -10.20
C LEU A 296 -25.98 41.49 -11.00
N LYS A 297 -25.16 42.53 -11.14
CA LYS A 297 -25.43 43.67 -11.99
C LYS A 297 -24.92 43.41 -13.41
N ILE A 298 -25.83 43.44 -14.37
CA ILE A 298 -25.52 43.27 -15.79
C ILE A 298 -25.37 44.67 -16.41
N PRO A 299 -24.19 44.99 -16.98
CA PRO A 299 -23.99 46.24 -17.71
C PRO A 299 -24.83 46.31 -19.00
N SER A 300 -25.21 47.49 -19.41
CA SER A 300 -25.87 47.71 -20.70
C SER A 300 -24.94 47.32 -21.85
N GLY A 301 -25.51 46.68 -22.88
CA GLY A 301 -24.75 46.22 -24.05
C GLY A 301 -24.03 44.88 -23.85
N THR A 302 -24.40 44.12 -22.82
CA THR A 302 -23.84 42.77 -22.56
C THR A 302 -24.16 41.84 -23.71
N GLN A 303 -23.12 41.12 -24.19
CA GLN A 303 -23.24 40.18 -25.29
C GLN A 303 -23.51 38.75 -24.77
N SER A 304 -24.07 37.92 -25.64
CA SER A 304 -24.27 36.50 -25.34
C SER A 304 -22.92 35.81 -25.09
N GLY A 305 -22.86 34.96 -24.05
CA GLY A 305 -21.63 34.23 -23.65
C GLY A 305 -20.65 35.07 -22.85
N THR A 306 -21.04 36.28 -22.39
CA THR A 306 -20.21 37.06 -21.46
C THR A 306 -20.16 36.38 -20.08
N GLU A 307 -18.96 36.15 -19.57
CA GLU A 307 -18.74 35.59 -18.23
C GLU A 307 -18.62 36.72 -17.19
N PHE A 308 -19.42 36.65 -16.15
CA PHE A 308 -19.30 37.49 -14.97
C PHE A 308 -18.75 36.69 -13.79
N ARG A 309 -17.85 37.27 -13.02
CA ARG A 309 -17.23 36.59 -11.88
C ARG A 309 -17.64 37.27 -10.58
N ILE A 310 -18.24 36.48 -9.69
CA ILE A 310 -18.59 36.92 -8.34
C ILE A 310 -17.65 36.22 -7.36
N LYS A 311 -16.78 37.01 -6.73
CA LYS A 311 -15.69 36.51 -5.93
C LYS A 311 -16.13 35.90 -4.60
N GLY A 312 -15.55 34.74 -4.25
CA GLY A 312 -15.64 34.16 -2.91
C GLY A 312 -16.96 33.44 -2.59
N ILE A 313 -17.81 33.15 -3.61
CA ILE A 313 -19.10 32.45 -3.43
C ILE A 313 -19.00 30.98 -3.80
N GLY A 314 -17.88 30.57 -4.40
CA GLY A 314 -17.67 29.19 -4.82
C GLY A 314 -17.31 28.23 -3.68
N ILE A 315 -16.80 27.08 -4.05
CA ILE A 315 -16.48 25.97 -3.15
C ILE A 315 -15.19 26.28 -2.36
N PRO A 316 -15.14 26.00 -1.06
CA PRO A 316 -13.92 26.19 -0.27
C PRO A 316 -12.83 25.23 -0.72
N HIS A 317 -11.58 25.67 -0.67
CA HIS A 317 -10.42 24.82 -0.90
C HIS A 317 -10.18 23.91 0.31
N MET A 318 -9.97 22.62 0.10
CA MET A 318 -9.69 21.64 1.18
C MET A 318 -8.48 22.02 2.05
N SER A 319 -7.46 22.64 1.47
CA SER A 319 -6.18 22.92 2.15
C SER A 319 -5.92 24.41 2.42
N ARG A 320 -6.82 25.32 2.03
CA ARG A 320 -6.64 26.76 2.13
C ARG A 320 -7.92 27.42 2.61
N SER A 321 -7.79 28.51 3.40
CA SER A 321 -8.95 29.31 3.85
C SER A 321 -9.59 30.18 2.74
N ARG A 322 -9.35 29.87 1.46
CA ARG A 322 -9.96 30.57 0.31
C ARG A 322 -11.13 29.76 -0.23
N LYS A 323 -12.09 30.48 -0.77
CA LYS A 323 -13.19 29.92 -1.58
C LYS A 323 -12.93 30.25 -3.04
N GLY A 324 -13.46 29.44 -3.91
CA GLY A 324 -13.59 29.73 -5.33
C GLY A 324 -14.60 30.85 -5.59
N ASP A 325 -14.80 31.19 -6.84
CA ASP A 325 -15.67 32.27 -7.31
C ASP A 325 -16.96 31.71 -7.92
#